data_a457e4d25c8ce565afed9cad18515bb2
#
_entry.id   a457e4d25c8ce565afed9cad18515bb2
#
_cell.length_a   1.000
_cell.length_b   1.000
_cell.length_c   1.000
_cell.angle_alpha   90.00
_cell.angle_beta   90.00
_cell.angle_gamma   90.00
#
_symmetry.space_group_name_H-M   'P 1'
#
loop_
_entity.id
_entity.type
_entity.pdbx_description
1 polymer ?
#
loop_
_entity_poly.entity_id
_entity_poly.type
_entity_poly.pdbx_seq_one_letter_code
_entity_poly.pdbx_strand_id
1 'polypeptide(L)'
;VLLTDAANSFNKSFKEITKKKDFSISKVPNSEFEIKDGSILIAAITSCTNTSNPNVLIGAGLLAKKAVELGLDVKPWVKTSLAPGSQVVTDYLEKAGLNTYLDKLGFNLVGYGCTTCIGNSGPLAENIVDAIQKENIYAVSVLSGNRNFEGRISPHIKANYLASPPLVVAYALAG
;
A
#
# COMPACT_ATOMS: atom_id res chain seq x y z
N VAL A 1 -10.27 -2.45 -14.35
CA VAL A 1 -9.37 -3.56 -14.72
C VAL A 1 -9.72 -4.76 -13.85
N LEU A 2 -9.88 -5.94 -14.44
CA LEU A 2 -10.05 -7.17 -13.69
C LEU A 2 -8.74 -7.51 -12.97
N LEU A 3 -8.83 -8.18 -11.81
CA LEU A 3 -7.64 -8.55 -11.04
C LEU A 3 -6.71 -9.48 -11.86
N THR A 4 -7.28 -10.37 -12.67
CA THR A 4 -6.56 -11.25 -13.60
C THR A 4 -5.75 -10.48 -14.65
N ASP A 5 -6.20 -9.28 -15.00
CA ASP A 5 -5.58 -8.46 -16.04
C ASP A 5 -4.68 -7.34 -15.47
N ALA A 6 -4.60 -7.24 -14.15
CA ALA A 6 -3.90 -6.15 -13.47
C ALA A 6 -2.42 -6.08 -13.90
N ALA A 7 -1.72 -7.21 -13.94
CA ALA A 7 -0.32 -7.26 -14.34
C ALA A 7 -0.11 -6.83 -15.80
N ASN A 8 -0.96 -7.32 -16.71
CA ASN A 8 -0.89 -6.94 -18.14
C ASN A 8 -1.21 -5.45 -18.35
N SER A 9 -2.22 -4.95 -17.64
CA SER A 9 -2.60 -3.54 -17.66
C SER A 9 -1.46 -2.65 -17.15
N PHE A 10 -0.83 -3.05 -16.04
CA PHE A 10 0.35 -2.34 -15.52
C PHE A 10 1.48 -2.32 -16.54
N ASN A 11 1.88 -3.47 -17.07
CA ASN A 11 2.97 -3.59 -18.03
C ASN A 11 2.77 -2.71 -19.28
N LYS A 12 1.53 -2.65 -19.78
CA LYS A 12 1.18 -1.79 -20.90
C LYS A 12 1.35 -0.31 -20.55
N SER A 13 0.71 0.13 -19.48
CA SER A 13 0.76 1.52 -19.01
C SER A 13 2.20 1.94 -18.65
N PHE A 14 2.96 1.07 -18.00
CA PHE A 14 4.35 1.31 -17.66
C PHE A 14 5.19 1.62 -18.90
N LYS A 15 5.11 0.78 -19.94
CA LYS A 15 5.86 0.98 -21.19
C LYS A 15 5.43 2.26 -21.93
N GLU A 16 4.14 2.56 -21.93
CA GLU A 16 3.61 3.79 -22.55
C GLU A 16 4.10 5.06 -21.85
N ILE A 17 4.10 5.05 -20.52
CA ILE A 17 4.46 6.22 -19.69
C ILE A 17 5.97 6.41 -19.62
N THR A 18 6.72 5.35 -19.32
CA THR A 18 8.15 5.45 -19.02
C THR A 18 9.02 5.39 -20.25
N LYS A 19 8.52 4.82 -21.37
CA LYS A 19 9.29 4.46 -22.56
C LYS A 19 10.45 3.48 -22.29
N LYS A 20 10.53 2.89 -21.09
CA LYS A 20 11.51 1.86 -20.77
C LYS A 20 11.13 0.55 -21.47
N LYS A 21 12.14 -0.17 -21.97
CA LYS A 21 11.97 -1.50 -22.57
C LYS A 21 11.89 -2.57 -21.49
N ASP A 22 12.76 -2.48 -20.50
CA ASP A 22 12.93 -3.43 -19.40
C ASP A 22 12.72 -2.74 -18.06
N PHE A 23 12.42 -3.54 -17.03
CA PHE A 23 12.29 -3.05 -15.66
C PHE A 23 13.67 -2.73 -15.08
N SER A 24 13.80 -1.55 -14.48
CA SER A 24 14.95 -1.20 -13.65
C SER A 24 14.82 -1.90 -12.29
N ILE A 25 15.97 -2.31 -11.73
CA ILE A 25 16.09 -2.88 -10.39
C ILE A 25 17.11 -2.05 -9.63
N SER A 26 16.86 -1.74 -8.38
CA SER A 26 17.76 -0.99 -7.52
C SER A 26 17.94 -1.69 -6.19
N LYS A 27 19.19 -1.93 -5.80
CA LYS A 27 19.52 -2.42 -4.46
C LYS A 27 19.30 -1.30 -3.45
N VAL A 28 18.59 -1.59 -2.36
CA VAL A 28 18.36 -0.61 -1.31
C VAL A 28 19.58 -0.55 -0.39
N PRO A 29 20.19 0.63 -0.18
CA PRO A 29 21.36 0.79 0.67
C PRO A 29 21.11 0.27 2.10
N ASN A 30 22.11 -0.37 2.68
CA ASN A 30 22.07 -0.92 4.03
C ASN A 30 20.93 -1.93 4.27
N SER A 31 20.56 -2.67 3.22
CA SER A 31 19.54 -3.72 3.29
C SER A 31 19.93 -4.92 2.40
N GLU A 32 19.23 -6.04 2.60
CA GLU A 32 19.42 -7.26 1.79
C GLU A 32 18.41 -7.38 0.65
N PHE A 33 17.55 -6.39 0.47
CA PHE A 33 16.50 -6.44 -0.54
C PHE A 33 16.71 -5.41 -1.66
N GLU A 34 16.01 -5.66 -2.75
CA GLU A 34 15.97 -4.83 -3.94
C GLU A 34 14.54 -4.36 -4.20
N ILE A 35 14.41 -3.21 -4.83
CA ILE A 35 13.16 -2.71 -5.39
C ILE A 35 13.27 -2.60 -6.90
N LYS A 36 12.15 -2.72 -7.59
CA LYS A 36 12.10 -2.64 -9.06
C LYS A 36 10.96 -1.74 -9.53
N ASP A 37 10.96 -1.42 -10.80
CA ASP A 37 9.82 -0.74 -11.42
C ASP A 37 8.53 -1.55 -11.14
N GLY A 38 7.53 -0.87 -10.61
CA GLY A 38 6.27 -1.48 -10.16
C GLY A 38 6.26 -1.98 -8.72
N SER A 39 7.37 -1.88 -7.98
CA SER A 39 7.35 -2.19 -6.55
C SER A 39 6.37 -1.29 -5.81
N ILE A 40 5.55 -1.90 -4.97
CA ILE A 40 4.60 -1.21 -4.10
C ILE A 40 5.36 -0.72 -2.88
N LEU A 41 5.49 0.58 -2.74
CA LEU A 41 6.20 1.19 -1.61
C LEU A 41 5.27 1.76 -0.55
N ILE A 42 4.00 1.99 -0.90
CA ILE A 42 2.97 2.46 0.03
C ILE A 42 1.71 1.64 -0.20
N ALA A 43 1.18 1.06 0.87
CA ALA A 43 -0.10 0.39 0.91
C ALA A 43 -0.93 0.97 2.05
N ALA A 44 -2.00 1.70 1.74
CA ALA A 44 -2.76 2.42 2.75
C ALA A 44 -4.26 2.15 2.67
N ILE A 45 -4.82 1.77 3.81
CA ILE A 45 -6.27 1.74 4.01
C ILE A 45 -6.68 3.14 4.46
N THR A 46 -7.42 3.85 3.61
CA THR A 46 -7.76 5.26 3.79
C THR A 46 -9.25 5.45 4.04
N SER A 47 -9.63 6.58 4.59
CA SER A 47 -11.02 6.94 4.86
C SER A 47 -11.75 7.33 3.57
N CYS A 48 -12.37 6.39 2.90
CA CYS A 48 -13.29 6.66 1.79
C CYS A 48 -14.62 5.92 1.98
N THR A 49 -15.57 6.18 1.09
CA THR A 49 -16.91 5.58 1.12
C THR A 49 -16.87 4.05 1.29
N ASN A 50 -15.89 3.39 0.70
CA ASN A 50 -15.70 1.94 0.87
C ASN A 50 -15.23 1.53 2.27
N THR A 51 -14.53 2.39 3.01
CA THR A 51 -14.08 2.11 4.38
C THR A 51 -15.16 2.34 5.43
N SER A 52 -16.28 2.96 5.06
CA SER A 52 -17.46 3.03 5.92
C SER A 52 -18.31 1.76 5.88
N ASN A 53 -18.02 0.81 4.99
CA ASN A 53 -18.66 -0.50 4.97
C ASN A 53 -17.90 -1.47 5.91
N PRO A 54 -18.47 -1.87 7.07
CA PRO A 54 -17.82 -2.75 8.03
C PRO A 54 -17.36 -4.08 7.43
N ASN A 55 -18.14 -4.64 6.51
CA ASN A 55 -17.83 -5.95 5.90
C ASN A 55 -16.50 -5.92 5.13
N VAL A 56 -16.20 -4.81 4.50
CA VAL A 56 -14.96 -4.69 3.69
C VAL A 56 -13.74 -4.58 4.59
N LEU A 57 -13.83 -3.86 5.70
CA LEU A 57 -12.73 -3.75 6.66
C LEU A 57 -12.55 -5.03 7.50
N ILE A 58 -13.65 -5.68 7.85
CA ILE A 58 -13.60 -7.02 8.47
C ILE A 58 -12.94 -8.00 7.50
N GLY A 59 -13.27 -7.94 6.21
CA GLY A 59 -12.60 -8.74 5.17
C GLY A 59 -11.09 -8.49 5.11
N ALA A 60 -10.64 -7.23 5.23
CA ALA A 60 -9.21 -6.91 5.31
C ALA A 60 -8.56 -7.49 6.57
N GLY A 61 -9.22 -7.36 7.72
CA GLY A 61 -8.77 -7.95 9.00
C GLY A 61 -8.69 -9.47 8.97
N LEU A 62 -9.67 -10.15 8.36
CA LEU A 62 -9.67 -11.60 8.19
C LEU A 62 -8.54 -12.06 7.27
N LEU A 63 -8.27 -11.32 6.19
CA LEU A 63 -7.12 -11.60 5.32
C LEU A 63 -5.80 -11.42 6.07
N ALA A 64 -5.67 -10.34 6.83
CA ALA A 64 -4.48 -10.10 7.67
C ALA A 64 -4.29 -11.23 8.70
N LYS A 65 -5.37 -11.65 9.37
CA LYS A 65 -5.35 -12.78 10.29
C LYS A 65 -4.84 -14.04 9.59
N LYS A 66 -5.40 -14.39 8.46
CA LYS A 66 -5.01 -15.59 7.70
C LYS A 66 -3.55 -15.53 7.25
N ALA A 67 -3.09 -14.35 6.79
CA ALA A 67 -1.70 -14.15 6.39
C ALA A 67 -0.73 -14.36 7.56
N VAL A 68 -1.00 -13.73 8.71
CA VAL A 68 -0.18 -13.88 9.92
C VAL A 68 -0.17 -15.33 10.42
N GLU A 69 -1.32 -16.02 10.43
CA GLU A 69 -1.42 -17.44 10.82
C GLU A 69 -0.62 -18.36 9.89
N LEU A 70 -0.46 -17.99 8.63
CA LEU A 70 0.38 -18.70 7.64
C LEU A 70 1.85 -18.27 7.67
N GLY A 71 2.25 -17.38 8.57
CA GLY A 71 3.61 -16.85 8.66
C GLY A 71 3.99 -15.90 7.54
N LEU A 72 3.02 -15.32 6.83
CA LEU A 72 3.25 -14.30 5.81
C LEU A 72 3.41 -12.93 6.48
N ASP A 73 4.30 -12.13 5.91
CA ASP A 73 4.53 -10.75 6.35
C ASP A 73 4.55 -9.79 5.15
N VAL A 74 4.36 -8.53 5.42
CA VAL A 74 4.48 -7.46 4.43
C VAL A 74 5.94 -7.32 4.01
N LYS A 75 6.17 -7.03 2.74
CA LYS A 75 7.54 -6.83 2.24
C LYS A 75 8.21 -5.66 2.97
N PRO A 76 9.52 -5.78 3.29
CA PRO A 76 10.21 -4.81 4.15
C PRO A 76 10.31 -3.40 3.55
N TRP A 77 10.10 -3.25 2.26
CA TRP A 77 10.07 -1.96 1.58
C TRP A 77 8.69 -1.32 1.51
N VAL A 78 7.61 -2.05 1.90
CA VAL A 78 6.23 -1.55 1.83
C VAL A 78 5.86 -0.84 3.11
N LYS A 79 5.58 0.43 3.02
CA LYS A 79 5.02 1.22 4.11
C LYS A 79 3.51 1.05 4.16
N THR A 80 3.01 0.50 5.26
CA THR A 80 1.58 0.29 5.48
C THR A 80 1.00 1.32 6.44
N SER A 81 -0.29 1.61 6.32
CA SER A 81 -1.00 2.47 7.27
C SER A 81 -2.52 2.24 7.23
N LEU A 82 -3.18 2.53 8.34
CA LEU A 82 -4.62 2.49 8.50
C LEU A 82 -5.12 3.87 8.97
N ALA A 83 -5.98 4.50 8.15
CA ALA A 83 -6.63 5.76 8.49
C ALA A 83 -8.14 5.66 8.22
N PRO A 84 -8.92 5.05 9.13
CA PRO A 84 -10.36 4.83 8.94
C PRO A 84 -11.15 6.14 9.04
N GLY A 85 -12.39 6.14 8.54
CA GLY A 85 -13.25 7.32 8.53
C GLY A 85 -13.71 7.79 9.91
N SER A 86 -13.81 6.89 10.88
CA SER A 86 -14.27 7.18 12.24
C SER A 86 -13.79 6.15 13.25
N GLN A 87 -13.90 6.47 14.53
CA GLN A 87 -13.61 5.56 15.63
C GLN A 87 -14.49 4.31 15.64
N VAL A 88 -15.71 4.38 15.13
CA VAL A 88 -16.61 3.22 15.00
C VAL A 88 -15.95 2.07 14.25
N VAL A 89 -15.10 2.39 13.27
CA VAL A 89 -14.35 1.38 12.50
C VAL A 89 -13.35 0.63 13.38
N THR A 90 -12.58 1.35 14.18
CA THR A 90 -11.63 0.72 15.13
C THR A 90 -12.36 -0.07 16.18
N ASP A 91 -13.48 0.42 16.72
CA ASP A 91 -14.28 -0.26 17.74
C ASP A 91 -14.78 -1.65 17.28
N TYR A 92 -15.27 -1.77 16.04
CA TYR A 92 -15.72 -3.08 15.57
C TYR A 92 -14.57 -4.00 15.17
N LEU A 93 -13.44 -3.48 14.68
CA LEU A 93 -12.23 -4.27 14.44
C LEU A 93 -11.64 -4.83 15.75
N GLU A 94 -11.64 -4.02 16.81
CA GLU A 94 -11.22 -4.44 18.15
C GLU A 94 -12.15 -5.50 18.73
N LYS A 95 -13.47 -5.28 18.67
CA LYS A 95 -14.48 -6.26 19.10
C LYS A 95 -14.35 -7.60 18.35
N ALA A 96 -13.96 -7.55 17.09
CA ALA A 96 -13.71 -8.74 16.28
C ALA A 96 -12.30 -9.35 16.51
N GLY A 97 -11.42 -8.69 17.28
CA GLY A 97 -10.04 -9.12 17.52
C GLY A 97 -9.17 -9.09 16.26
N LEU A 98 -9.51 -8.26 15.28
CA LEU A 98 -8.84 -8.21 13.98
C LEU A 98 -7.80 -7.08 13.88
N ASN A 99 -7.88 -6.06 14.71
CA ASN A 99 -6.93 -4.96 14.76
C ASN A 99 -5.50 -5.45 15.01
N THR A 100 -5.32 -6.40 15.93
CA THR A 100 -4.00 -6.97 16.27
C THR A 100 -3.29 -7.63 15.09
N TYR A 101 -4.03 -8.21 14.15
CA TYR A 101 -3.46 -8.81 12.94
C TYR A 101 -3.12 -7.76 11.88
N LEU A 102 -3.91 -6.70 11.78
CA LEU A 102 -3.58 -5.55 10.94
C LEU A 102 -2.33 -4.85 11.47
N ASP A 103 -2.22 -4.64 12.78
CA ASP A 103 -1.05 -4.05 13.43
C ASP A 103 0.22 -4.89 13.19
N LYS A 104 0.11 -6.23 13.27
CA LYS A 104 1.24 -7.13 12.97
C LYS A 104 1.76 -6.98 11.54
N LEU A 105 0.89 -6.67 10.59
CA LEU A 105 1.27 -6.37 9.21
C LEU A 105 1.63 -4.88 8.99
N GLY A 106 1.78 -4.11 10.07
CA GLY A 106 2.15 -2.71 10.02
C GLY A 106 1.03 -1.75 9.62
N PHE A 107 -0.22 -2.23 9.46
CA PHE A 107 -1.38 -1.37 9.23
C PHE A 107 -1.83 -0.70 10.54
N ASN A 108 -0.91 0.06 11.13
CA ASN A 108 -1.16 0.78 12.36
C ASN A 108 -2.06 1.98 12.11
N LEU A 109 -2.89 2.30 13.09
CA LEU A 109 -3.73 3.49 13.07
C LEU A 109 -2.85 4.75 13.10
N VAL A 110 -2.90 5.55 12.04
CA VAL A 110 -2.14 6.82 11.92
C VAL A 110 -3.03 8.05 12.12
N GLY A 111 -4.33 7.86 12.17
CA GLY A 111 -5.33 8.90 12.37
C GLY A 111 -6.68 8.54 11.77
N TYR A 112 -7.62 9.46 11.88
CA TYR A 112 -8.96 9.30 11.29
C TYR A 112 -9.16 10.30 10.15
N GLY A 113 -9.96 9.92 9.17
CA GLY A 113 -10.27 10.81 8.05
C GLY A 113 -9.22 10.77 6.94
N CYS A 114 -9.04 11.89 6.23
CA CYS A 114 -8.20 11.97 5.03
C CYS A 114 -6.68 12.05 5.31
N THR A 115 -6.22 11.54 6.43
CA THR A 115 -4.83 11.69 6.92
C THR A 115 -3.79 11.17 5.93
N THR A 116 -3.93 9.94 5.47
CA THR A 116 -2.99 9.33 4.50
C THR A 116 -3.05 10.03 3.14
N CYS A 117 -4.22 10.48 2.76
CA CYS A 117 -4.43 11.13 1.46
C CYS A 117 -3.70 12.48 1.31
N ILE A 118 -3.21 13.07 2.38
CA ILE A 118 -2.45 14.33 2.35
C ILE A 118 -0.97 14.12 2.73
N GLY A 119 -0.49 12.89 2.67
CA GLY A 119 0.91 12.56 2.97
C GLY A 119 1.23 12.45 4.46
N ASN A 120 0.25 12.52 5.36
CA ASN A 120 0.48 12.49 6.81
C ASN A 120 0.84 11.09 7.36
N SER A 121 0.90 10.06 6.51
CA SER A 121 1.49 8.76 6.88
C SER A 121 3.02 8.82 7.03
N GLY A 122 3.62 9.98 6.78
CA GLY A 122 5.05 10.23 6.89
C GLY A 122 5.86 9.87 5.64
N PRO A 123 7.13 10.25 5.57
CA PRO A 123 7.99 10.02 4.41
C PRO A 123 8.34 8.53 4.27
N LEU A 124 8.80 8.14 3.09
CA LEU A 124 9.50 6.86 2.88
C LEU A 124 10.87 6.90 3.59
N ALA A 125 11.40 5.72 3.92
CA ALA A 125 12.74 5.63 4.48
C ALA A 125 13.80 6.17 3.49
N GLU A 126 14.82 6.86 4.00
CA GLU A 126 15.83 7.53 3.17
C GLU A 126 16.53 6.57 2.21
N ASN A 127 16.90 5.38 2.67
CA ASN A 127 17.55 4.37 1.84
C ASN A 127 16.66 3.88 0.68
N ILE A 128 15.34 3.86 0.87
CA ILE A 128 14.39 3.55 -0.20
C ILE A 128 14.32 4.70 -1.19
N VAL A 129 14.30 5.95 -0.71
CA VAL A 129 14.33 7.15 -1.55
C VAL A 129 15.60 7.18 -2.41
N ASP A 130 16.75 6.89 -1.81
CA ASP A 130 18.04 6.80 -2.53
C ASP A 130 17.99 5.75 -3.65
N ALA A 131 17.45 4.57 -3.35
CA ALA A 131 17.31 3.50 -4.32
C ALA A 131 16.37 3.88 -5.49
N ILE A 132 15.27 4.59 -5.20
CA ILE A 132 14.35 5.11 -6.23
C ILE A 132 15.07 6.08 -7.15
N GLN A 133 15.81 7.04 -6.57
CA GLN A 133 16.48 8.10 -7.31
C GLN A 133 17.62 7.56 -8.17
N LYS A 134 18.40 6.63 -7.63
CA LYS A 134 19.58 6.06 -8.29
C LYS A 134 19.25 5.42 -9.65
N GLU A 135 18.20 4.62 -9.70
CA GLU A 135 17.82 3.87 -10.91
C GLU A 135 16.52 4.40 -11.54
N ASN A 136 16.03 5.55 -11.07
CA ASN A 136 14.76 6.15 -11.49
C ASN A 136 13.61 5.12 -11.50
N ILE A 137 13.44 4.45 -10.35
CA ILE A 137 12.43 3.40 -10.18
C ILE A 137 11.03 3.99 -10.30
N TYR A 138 10.19 3.32 -11.07
CA TYR A 138 8.76 3.62 -11.21
C TYR A 138 7.99 2.99 -10.04
N ALA A 139 8.10 3.64 -8.88
CA ALA A 139 7.46 3.19 -7.64
C ALA A 139 5.96 3.45 -7.65
N VAL A 140 5.20 2.56 -7.03
CA VAL A 140 3.74 2.66 -7.01
C VAL A 140 3.17 2.62 -5.59
N SER A 141 1.93 3.09 -5.43
CA SER A 141 1.16 2.93 -4.21
C SER A 141 -0.17 2.24 -4.49
N VAL A 142 -0.71 1.54 -3.49
CA VAL A 142 -2.05 0.96 -3.51
C VAL A 142 -2.86 1.51 -2.34
N LEU A 143 -3.99 2.11 -2.64
CA LEU A 143 -4.80 2.87 -1.69
C LEU A 143 -6.26 2.42 -1.76
N SER A 144 -6.97 2.42 -0.63
CA SER A 144 -8.41 2.09 -0.62
C SER A 144 -9.30 3.30 -0.87
N GLY A 145 -8.74 4.49 -0.96
CA GLY A 145 -9.48 5.71 -1.18
C GLY A 145 -8.83 6.65 -2.19
N ASN A 146 -9.68 7.43 -2.87
CA ASN A 146 -9.35 8.05 -4.15
C ASN A 146 -9.13 9.58 -4.08
N ARG A 147 -8.94 10.19 -2.95
CA ARG A 147 -8.94 11.67 -2.90
C ARG A 147 -7.62 12.36 -3.25
N ASN A 148 -6.56 11.62 -3.60
CA ASN A 148 -5.30 12.30 -3.86
C ASN A 148 -4.43 11.59 -4.86
N PHE A 149 -4.39 12.18 -6.02
CA PHE A 149 -3.50 11.85 -7.10
C PHE A 149 -2.29 12.81 -7.09
N GLU A 150 -1.23 12.42 -7.78
CA GLU A 150 -0.12 13.26 -8.21
C GLU A 150 0.64 13.98 -7.07
N GLY A 151 1.59 13.26 -6.48
CA GLY A 151 2.57 13.85 -5.57
C GLY A 151 2.12 14.11 -4.13
N ARG A 152 0.81 14.00 -3.82
CA ARG A 152 0.31 14.27 -2.46
C ARG A 152 0.57 13.13 -1.48
N ILE A 153 0.61 11.88 -1.94
CA ILE A 153 0.93 10.71 -1.12
C ILE A 153 2.42 10.69 -0.80
N SER A 154 3.22 10.81 -1.85
CA SER A 154 4.67 10.93 -1.77
C SER A 154 5.21 11.45 -3.12
N PRO A 155 6.18 12.36 -3.13
CA PRO A 155 6.77 12.87 -4.36
C PRO A 155 7.55 11.79 -5.13
N HIS A 156 7.88 10.68 -4.47
CA HIS A 156 8.63 9.57 -5.04
C HIS A 156 7.75 8.50 -5.71
N ILE A 157 6.43 8.56 -5.50
CA ILE A 157 5.47 7.62 -6.09
C ILE A 157 5.03 8.15 -7.46
N LYS A 158 5.13 7.31 -8.48
CA LYS A 158 4.81 7.65 -9.87
C LYS A 158 3.40 7.26 -10.30
N ALA A 159 2.81 6.25 -9.64
CA ALA A 159 1.43 5.83 -9.90
C ALA A 159 0.73 5.42 -8.61
N ASN A 160 -0.56 5.72 -8.53
CA ASN A 160 -1.40 5.37 -7.40
C ASN A 160 -2.55 4.48 -7.91
N TYR A 161 -2.70 3.30 -7.31
CA TYR A 161 -3.74 2.35 -7.65
C TYR A 161 -4.82 2.33 -6.57
N LEU A 162 -6.08 2.36 -7.03
CA LEU A 162 -7.22 2.24 -6.15
C LEU A 162 -7.64 0.78 -6.04
N ALA A 163 -7.74 0.26 -4.83
CA ALA A 163 -8.14 -1.11 -4.55
C ALA A 163 -9.04 -1.17 -3.30
N SER A 164 -9.80 -2.24 -3.14
CA SER A 164 -10.53 -2.46 -1.89
C SER A 164 -9.58 -2.70 -0.71
N PRO A 165 -9.97 -2.43 0.56
CA PRO A 165 -9.13 -2.68 1.72
C PRO A 165 -8.52 -4.09 1.79
N PRO A 166 -9.24 -5.19 1.51
CA PRO A 166 -8.61 -6.52 1.44
C PRO A 166 -7.53 -6.62 0.36
N LEU A 167 -7.75 -6.01 -0.80
CA LEU A 167 -6.75 -6.00 -1.86
C LEU A 167 -5.53 -5.14 -1.51
N VAL A 168 -5.70 -4.06 -0.75
CA VAL A 168 -4.56 -3.27 -0.22
C VAL A 168 -3.68 -4.15 0.65
N VAL A 169 -4.27 -4.96 1.55
CA VAL A 169 -3.53 -5.93 2.36
C VAL A 169 -2.83 -6.98 1.48
N ALA A 170 -3.53 -7.55 0.51
CA ALA A 170 -2.96 -8.54 -0.41
C ALA A 170 -1.77 -7.99 -1.20
N TYR A 171 -1.89 -6.78 -1.72
CA TYR A 171 -0.82 -6.12 -2.45
C TYR A 171 0.37 -5.73 -1.56
N ALA A 172 0.14 -5.39 -0.29
CA ALA A 172 1.23 -5.16 0.67
C ALA A 172 2.05 -6.43 0.94
N LEU A 173 1.39 -7.59 0.98
CA LEU A 173 2.04 -8.89 1.13
C LEU A 173 2.82 -9.28 -0.15
N ALA A 174 2.32 -8.90 -1.31
CA ALA A 174 2.97 -9.20 -2.60
C ALA A 174 4.21 -8.33 -2.86
N GLY A 175 4.16 -7.03 -2.55
CA GLY A 175 5.25 -6.05 -2.70
C GLY A 175 5.34 -5.37 -4.04
#